data_d104bcd32d34fbfef9e85f121e7e3836
#
_entry.id   d104bcd32d34fbfef9e85f121e7e3836
#
_cell.length_a   1.000
_cell.length_b   1.000
_cell.length_c   1.000
_cell.angle_alpha   90.00
_cell.angle_beta   90.00
_cell.angle_gamma   90.00
#
_symmetry.space_group_name_H-M   'P 1'
#
loop_
_entity.id
_entity.type
_entity.pdbx_description
1 polymer ?
#
loop_
_entity_poly.entity_id
_entity_poly.type
_entity_poly.pdbx_seq_one_letter_code
_entity_poly.pdbx_strand_id
1 'polypeptide(L)'
;MTSLTFDRYCDEIVTQTERLTAHVRGADMTAPVLSCPGWNLGQLLRHVGGDHRWAEEIVRTRATAPIPGDLVNDPTAHPHEDESFLVPWLLEGAANLSAALRAAGPEARAWNPSEERSAPVAFWARRMTYETAVHRADAALAARAEFALERDLAVDAVEEWLEYSTFPEAFEPRPDLPDLLGPDRTLHFDATDAGEWLVDLTGRHPVWRAGADHATATARGPAMDLLLYFYRRPAPAIETHGDAALLDLWLTRAGFWLEV
;
A
#
# COMPACT_ATOMS: atom_id res chain seq x y z
N MET A 1 14.82 4.80 -12.68
CA MET A 1 13.98 3.90 -11.88
C MET A 1 14.82 2.69 -11.48
N THR A 2 15.17 2.58 -10.23
CA THR A 2 15.83 1.38 -9.68
C THR A 2 14.71 0.52 -9.09
N SER A 3 14.15 -0.38 -9.91
CA SER A 3 13.25 -1.42 -9.40
C SER A 3 14.02 -2.23 -8.34
N LEU A 4 13.41 -2.41 -7.18
CA LEU A 4 13.95 -3.28 -6.15
C LEU A 4 13.97 -4.73 -6.66
N THR A 5 14.90 -5.53 -6.15
CA THR A 5 14.96 -6.93 -6.54
C THR A 5 13.84 -7.73 -5.86
N PHE A 6 13.41 -8.81 -6.49
CA PHE A 6 12.43 -9.73 -5.91
C PHE A 6 12.85 -10.23 -4.52
N ASP A 7 14.13 -10.57 -4.36
CA ASP A 7 14.67 -10.99 -3.05
C ASP A 7 14.58 -9.89 -2.01
N ARG A 8 14.79 -8.62 -2.42
CA ARG A 8 14.65 -7.47 -1.52
C ARG A 8 13.21 -7.35 -1.03
N TYR A 9 12.20 -7.49 -1.88
CA TYR A 9 10.80 -7.48 -1.43
C TYR A 9 10.52 -8.62 -0.44
N CYS A 10 10.99 -9.84 -0.74
CA CYS A 10 10.82 -10.96 0.17
C CYS A 10 11.46 -10.74 1.54
N ASP A 11 12.62 -10.07 1.60
CA ASP A 11 13.28 -9.70 2.85
C ASP A 11 12.52 -8.58 3.56
N GLU A 12 12.00 -7.61 2.81
CA GLU A 12 11.29 -6.47 3.39
C GLU A 12 9.96 -6.87 4.03
N ILE A 13 9.22 -7.83 3.49
CA ILE A 13 8.02 -8.36 4.15
C ILE A 13 8.34 -8.75 5.60
N VAL A 14 9.42 -9.49 5.81
CA VAL A 14 9.85 -9.92 7.14
C VAL A 14 10.34 -8.74 7.97
N THR A 15 11.23 -7.90 7.41
CA THR A 15 11.81 -6.75 8.10
C THR A 15 10.75 -5.75 8.53
N GLN A 16 9.79 -5.42 7.66
CA GLN A 16 8.72 -4.48 7.99
C GLN A 16 7.78 -5.06 9.06
N THR A 17 7.54 -6.37 9.03
CA THR A 17 6.77 -7.07 10.07
C THR A 17 7.49 -7.06 11.41
N GLU A 18 8.78 -7.31 11.46
CA GLU A 18 9.58 -7.23 12.70
C GLU A 18 9.55 -5.81 13.28
N ARG A 19 9.67 -4.79 12.43
CA ARG A 19 9.58 -3.39 12.86
C ARG A 19 8.17 -3.03 13.33
N LEU A 20 7.12 -3.56 12.67
CA LEU A 20 5.73 -3.38 13.10
C LEU A 20 5.53 -3.95 14.52
N THR A 21 5.95 -5.19 14.75
CA THR A 21 5.86 -5.81 16.07
C THR A 21 6.67 -5.07 17.13
N ALA A 22 7.79 -4.46 16.76
CA ALA A 22 8.58 -3.64 17.67
C ALA A 22 7.83 -2.36 18.11
N HIS A 23 7.05 -1.73 17.21
CA HIS A 23 6.24 -0.56 17.54
C HIS A 23 5.13 -0.86 18.54
N VAL A 24 4.53 -2.03 18.48
CA VAL A 24 3.39 -2.40 19.32
C VAL A 24 3.79 -3.13 20.61
N ARG A 25 5.07 -3.32 20.86
CA ARG A 25 5.55 -4.03 22.06
C ARG A 25 5.07 -3.35 23.35
N GLY A 26 4.29 -4.09 24.12
CA GLY A 26 3.71 -3.60 25.37
C GLY A 26 2.60 -2.57 25.19
N ALA A 27 2.12 -2.38 23.95
CA ALA A 27 0.99 -1.51 23.70
C ALA A 27 -0.34 -2.18 24.08
N ASP A 28 -1.34 -1.35 24.34
CA ASP A 28 -2.71 -1.82 24.51
C ASP A 28 -3.29 -2.20 23.13
N MET A 29 -3.51 -3.50 22.89
CA MET A 29 -4.07 -4.02 21.64
C MET A 29 -5.49 -3.48 21.33
N THR A 30 -6.18 -2.93 22.34
CA THR A 30 -7.48 -2.27 22.14
C THR A 30 -7.36 -0.79 21.77
N ALA A 31 -6.16 -0.22 21.73
CA ALA A 31 -5.93 1.16 21.34
C ALA A 31 -6.40 1.41 19.90
N PRO A 32 -7.16 2.51 19.66
CA PRO A 32 -7.70 2.79 18.32
C PRO A 32 -6.60 3.16 17.33
N VAL A 33 -6.72 2.66 16.10
CA VAL A 33 -5.90 3.04 14.95
C VAL A 33 -6.62 4.13 14.17
N LEU A 34 -6.28 5.39 14.42
CA LEU A 34 -7.01 6.54 13.87
C LEU A 34 -6.94 6.63 12.33
N SER A 35 -5.90 6.09 11.71
CA SER A 35 -5.70 6.01 10.27
C SER A 35 -6.51 4.89 9.60
N CYS A 36 -7.04 3.94 10.40
CA CYS A 36 -7.94 2.87 9.97
C CYS A 36 -9.22 2.94 10.80
N PRO A 37 -10.19 3.80 10.44
CA PRO A 37 -11.36 4.05 11.26
C PRO A 37 -12.13 2.77 11.63
N GLY A 38 -12.42 2.62 12.91
CA GLY A 38 -13.13 1.45 13.45
C GLY A 38 -12.23 0.30 13.87
N TRP A 39 -10.92 0.38 13.61
CA TRP A 39 -9.97 -0.66 14.00
C TRP A 39 -9.21 -0.30 15.28
N ASN A 40 -8.80 -1.33 16.01
CA ASN A 40 -7.80 -1.26 17.07
C ASN A 40 -6.48 -1.94 16.64
N LEU A 41 -5.44 -1.83 17.46
CA LEU A 41 -4.13 -2.43 17.15
C LEU A 41 -4.21 -3.95 16.94
N GLY A 42 -4.98 -4.68 17.73
CA GLY A 42 -5.16 -6.12 17.56
C GLY A 42 -5.76 -6.47 16.20
N GLN A 43 -6.78 -5.72 15.76
CA GLN A 43 -7.41 -5.90 14.45
C GLN A 43 -6.45 -5.54 13.31
N LEU A 44 -5.63 -4.50 13.47
CA LEU A 44 -4.58 -4.16 12.49
C LEU A 44 -3.57 -5.31 12.34
N LEU A 45 -3.08 -5.88 13.43
CA LEU A 45 -2.15 -7.01 13.37
C LEU A 45 -2.81 -8.25 12.74
N ARG A 46 -4.07 -8.47 13.05
CA ARG A 46 -4.86 -9.57 12.46
C ARG A 46 -5.02 -9.40 10.97
N HIS A 47 -5.32 -8.20 10.49
CA HIS A 47 -5.43 -7.89 9.07
C HIS A 47 -4.12 -8.18 8.34
N VAL A 48 -3.00 -7.58 8.79
CA VAL A 48 -1.69 -7.77 8.13
C VAL A 48 -1.29 -9.25 8.11
N GLY A 49 -1.46 -9.98 9.20
CA GLY A 49 -1.14 -11.40 9.25
C GLY A 49 -2.10 -12.28 8.44
N GLY A 50 -3.34 -11.85 8.27
CA GLY A 50 -4.32 -12.44 7.37
C GLY A 50 -3.91 -12.26 5.91
N ASP A 51 -3.52 -11.05 5.52
CA ASP A 51 -3.04 -10.75 4.17
C ASP A 51 -1.79 -11.55 3.80
N HIS A 52 -0.86 -11.71 4.75
CA HIS A 52 0.30 -12.57 4.51
C HIS A 52 -0.11 -14.01 4.20
N ARG A 53 -1.07 -14.58 4.92
CA ARG A 53 -1.53 -15.95 4.70
C ARG A 53 -2.37 -16.11 3.45
N TRP A 54 -3.18 -15.09 3.14
CA TRP A 54 -3.95 -15.06 1.91
C TRP A 54 -3.03 -15.02 0.68
N ALA A 55 -2.04 -14.13 0.67
CA ALA A 55 -1.05 -14.06 -0.40
C ALA A 55 -0.19 -15.34 -0.48
N GLU A 56 0.21 -15.91 0.67
CA GLU A 56 0.92 -17.20 0.73
C GLU A 56 0.12 -18.30 0.03
N GLU A 57 -1.17 -18.45 0.35
CA GLU A 57 -2.03 -19.49 -0.22
C GLU A 57 -2.19 -19.30 -1.74
N ILE A 58 -2.40 -18.06 -2.21
CA ILE A 58 -2.46 -17.74 -3.64
C ILE A 58 -1.18 -18.16 -4.35
N VAL A 59 -0.03 -17.81 -3.81
CA VAL A 59 1.28 -18.09 -4.40
C VAL A 59 1.58 -19.58 -4.35
N ARG A 60 1.41 -20.22 -3.21
CA ARG A 60 1.72 -21.63 -2.96
C ARG A 60 0.88 -22.57 -3.83
N THR A 61 -0.40 -22.25 -3.99
CA THR A 61 -1.32 -23.06 -4.82
C THR A 61 -1.28 -22.67 -6.30
N ARG A 62 -0.59 -21.58 -6.64
CA ARG A 62 -0.64 -20.96 -7.98
C ARG A 62 -2.08 -20.74 -8.40
N ALA A 63 -2.88 -20.15 -7.52
CA ALA A 63 -4.29 -19.92 -7.75
C ALA A 63 -4.53 -19.26 -9.12
N THR A 64 -5.56 -19.68 -9.82
CA THR A 64 -5.95 -19.13 -11.14
C THR A 64 -7.20 -18.26 -11.05
N ALA A 65 -7.77 -18.12 -9.86
CA ALA A 65 -8.94 -17.31 -9.54
C ALA A 65 -8.82 -16.76 -8.12
N PRO A 66 -9.63 -15.74 -7.74
CA PRO A 66 -9.64 -15.21 -6.38
C PRO A 66 -9.87 -16.31 -5.34
N ILE A 67 -9.10 -16.27 -4.27
CA ILE A 67 -9.37 -17.05 -3.05
C ILE A 67 -10.14 -16.11 -2.11
N PRO A 68 -11.26 -16.54 -1.51
CA PRO A 68 -11.99 -15.72 -0.55
C PRO A 68 -11.07 -15.25 0.60
N GLY A 69 -10.94 -13.94 0.76
CA GLY A 69 -10.12 -13.32 1.80
C GLY A 69 -10.81 -13.32 3.18
N ASP A 70 -12.13 -13.38 3.19
CA ASP A 70 -12.99 -13.26 4.39
C ASP A 70 -12.67 -14.29 5.48
N LEU A 71 -12.14 -15.45 5.12
CA LEU A 71 -11.75 -16.49 6.08
C LEU A 71 -10.44 -16.19 6.82
N VAL A 72 -9.63 -15.27 6.29
CA VAL A 72 -8.29 -14.96 6.78
C VAL A 72 -8.20 -13.51 7.25
N ASN A 73 -9.02 -12.62 6.68
CA ASN A 73 -8.96 -11.17 6.83
C ASN A 73 -10.16 -10.55 7.58
N ASP A 74 -10.91 -11.32 8.36
CA ASP A 74 -11.95 -10.73 9.19
C ASP A 74 -11.34 -10.09 10.46
N PRO A 75 -11.13 -8.76 10.47
CA PRO A 75 -10.55 -8.07 11.63
C PRO A 75 -11.50 -8.08 12.84
N THR A 76 -12.76 -8.47 12.65
CA THR A 76 -13.76 -8.52 13.72
C THR A 76 -13.84 -9.89 14.40
N ALA A 77 -13.30 -10.94 13.78
CA ALA A 77 -13.44 -12.32 14.23
C ALA A 77 -12.80 -12.57 15.61
N HIS A 78 -11.75 -11.81 15.96
CA HIS A 78 -10.98 -12.02 17.19
C HIS A 78 -10.60 -10.68 17.86
N PRO A 79 -11.57 -9.90 18.35
CA PRO A 79 -11.32 -8.55 18.86
C PRO A 79 -10.50 -8.49 20.17
N HIS A 80 -10.21 -9.64 20.79
CA HIS A 80 -9.59 -9.73 22.12
C HIS A 80 -8.27 -10.51 22.13
N GLU A 81 -7.68 -10.80 20.97
CA GLU A 81 -6.36 -11.44 20.94
C GLU A 81 -5.30 -10.46 21.46
N ASP A 82 -4.44 -10.97 22.33
CA ASP A 82 -3.38 -10.19 22.96
C ASP A 82 -2.06 -10.24 22.15
N GLU A 83 -1.12 -9.40 22.53
CA GLU A 83 0.21 -9.32 21.92
C GLU A 83 0.93 -10.68 21.92
N SER A 84 0.78 -11.47 22.97
CA SER A 84 1.49 -12.75 23.13
C SER A 84 1.10 -13.80 22.08
N PHE A 85 -0.11 -13.70 21.56
CA PHE A 85 -0.59 -14.52 20.46
C PHE A 85 -0.32 -13.86 19.10
N LEU A 86 -0.70 -12.58 18.93
CA LEU A 86 -0.68 -11.90 17.64
C LEU A 86 0.73 -11.70 17.08
N VAL A 87 1.70 -11.36 17.93
CA VAL A 87 3.07 -11.10 17.48
C VAL A 87 3.74 -12.35 16.88
N PRO A 88 3.80 -13.51 17.57
CA PRO A 88 4.35 -14.73 16.97
C PRO A 88 3.59 -15.17 15.71
N TRP A 89 2.27 -15.06 15.70
CA TRP A 89 1.42 -15.42 14.58
C TRP A 89 1.69 -14.53 13.35
N LEU A 90 1.87 -13.24 13.54
CA LEU A 90 2.21 -12.28 12.47
C LEU A 90 3.60 -12.55 11.88
N LEU A 91 4.61 -12.74 12.75
CA LEU A 91 5.98 -13.05 12.32
C LEU A 91 6.06 -14.36 11.53
N GLU A 92 5.33 -15.40 11.97
CA GLU A 92 5.23 -16.67 11.24
C GLU A 92 4.61 -16.48 9.86
N GLY A 93 3.52 -15.70 9.75
CA GLY A 93 2.87 -15.40 8.47
C GLY A 93 3.80 -14.72 7.48
N ALA A 94 4.56 -13.72 7.92
CA ALA A 94 5.55 -13.04 7.09
C ALA A 94 6.67 -13.98 6.62
N ALA A 95 7.18 -14.82 7.51
CA ALA A 95 8.23 -15.79 7.17
C ALA A 95 7.74 -16.83 6.16
N ASN A 96 6.53 -17.36 6.33
CA ASN A 96 5.92 -18.33 5.45
C ASN A 96 5.65 -17.73 4.06
N LEU A 97 5.09 -16.51 3.99
CA LEU A 97 4.89 -15.80 2.72
C LEU A 97 6.22 -15.59 1.98
N SER A 98 7.23 -15.06 2.67
CA SER A 98 8.56 -14.85 2.09
C SER A 98 9.16 -16.16 1.53
N ALA A 99 9.01 -17.28 2.27
CA ALA A 99 9.46 -18.59 1.82
C ALA A 99 8.67 -19.09 0.60
N ALA A 100 7.35 -18.93 0.59
CA ALA A 100 6.49 -19.32 -0.53
C ALA A 100 6.82 -18.54 -1.80
N LEU A 101 7.01 -17.20 -1.67
CA LEU A 101 7.44 -16.35 -2.78
C LEU A 101 8.75 -16.82 -3.39
N ARG A 102 9.78 -17.06 -2.56
CA ARG A 102 11.08 -17.54 -3.02
C ARG A 102 11.00 -18.92 -3.66
N ALA A 103 10.21 -19.84 -3.10
CA ALA A 103 10.01 -21.16 -3.66
C ALA A 103 9.29 -21.13 -5.01
N ALA A 104 8.36 -20.20 -5.21
CA ALA A 104 7.68 -20.02 -6.49
C ALA A 104 8.57 -19.39 -7.55
N GLY A 105 9.38 -18.39 -7.16
CA GLY A 105 10.19 -17.56 -8.04
C GLY A 105 9.41 -16.42 -8.68
N PRO A 106 10.11 -15.33 -9.10
CA PRO A 106 9.47 -14.09 -9.55
C PRO A 106 8.56 -14.26 -10.77
N GLU A 107 8.92 -15.16 -11.69
CA GLU A 107 8.24 -15.38 -12.96
C GLU A 107 7.08 -16.38 -12.88
N ALA A 108 6.92 -17.08 -11.75
CA ALA A 108 5.77 -17.95 -11.56
C ALA A 108 4.48 -17.14 -11.63
N ARG A 109 3.42 -17.72 -12.17
CA ARG A 109 2.15 -17.04 -12.36
C ARG A 109 1.16 -17.50 -11.30
N ALA A 110 0.47 -16.54 -10.73
CA ALA A 110 -0.65 -16.74 -9.81
C ALA A 110 -1.70 -15.66 -10.08
N TRP A 111 -2.93 -15.89 -9.63
CA TRP A 111 -3.95 -14.86 -9.67
C TRP A 111 -3.51 -13.61 -8.90
N ASN A 112 -3.91 -12.46 -9.39
CA ASN A 112 -3.84 -11.17 -8.69
C ASN A 112 -5.01 -10.28 -9.17
N PRO A 113 -5.31 -9.18 -8.45
CA PRO A 113 -6.45 -8.32 -8.75
C PRO A 113 -6.24 -7.39 -9.97
N SER A 114 -5.06 -7.36 -10.60
CA SER A 114 -4.84 -6.55 -11.80
C SER A 114 -5.63 -7.06 -13.00
N GLU A 115 -5.77 -6.25 -14.04
CA GLU A 115 -6.49 -6.62 -15.28
C GLU A 115 -5.96 -7.90 -15.93
N GLU A 116 -4.67 -8.15 -15.85
CA GLU A 116 -4.06 -9.34 -16.42
C GLU A 116 -4.36 -10.64 -15.66
N ARG A 117 -5.04 -10.57 -14.53
CA ARG A 117 -5.56 -11.66 -13.66
C ARG A 117 -4.65 -12.88 -13.48
N SER A 118 -3.47 -12.88 -14.04
CA SER A 118 -2.41 -13.87 -13.88
C SER A 118 -1.08 -13.18 -14.14
N ALA A 119 -0.64 -12.37 -13.19
CA ALA A 119 0.66 -11.72 -13.25
C ALA A 119 1.76 -12.56 -12.60
N PRO A 120 3.02 -12.19 -12.84
CA PRO A 120 4.13 -12.78 -12.10
C PRO A 120 3.94 -12.66 -10.58
N VAL A 121 4.44 -13.66 -9.86
CA VAL A 121 4.44 -13.70 -8.38
C VAL A 121 5.18 -12.50 -7.79
N ALA A 122 6.06 -11.85 -8.55
CA ALA A 122 6.69 -10.58 -8.19
C ALA A 122 5.68 -9.49 -7.80
N PHE A 123 4.46 -9.49 -8.37
CA PHE A 123 3.37 -8.62 -7.94
C PHE A 123 3.08 -8.76 -6.43
N TRP A 124 2.91 -10.01 -5.97
CA TRP A 124 2.60 -10.27 -4.56
C TRP A 124 3.75 -9.91 -3.63
N ALA A 125 5.01 -10.12 -4.06
CA ALA A 125 6.17 -9.73 -3.28
C ALA A 125 6.20 -8.21 -3.05
N ARG A 126 5.98 -7.40 -4.09
CA ARG A 126 5.93 -5.94 -4.01
C ARG A 126 4.73 -5.46 -3.20
N ARG A 127 3.52 -5.96 -3.53
CA ARG A 127 2.28 -5.53 -2.85
C ARG A 127 2.33 -5.79 -1.35
N MET A 128 2.75 -6.99 -0.92
CA MET A 128 2.80 -7.34 0.50
C MET A 128 3.90 -6.61 1.26
N THR A 129 4.96 -6.20 0.59
CA THR A 129 5.97 -5.31 1.18
C THR A 129 5.34 -3.98 1.57
N TYR A 130 4.58 -3.35 0.67
CA TYR A 130 4.02 -2.02 0.93
C TYR A 130 2.75 -2.06 1.75
N GLU A 131 1.96 -3.11 1.66
CA GLU A 131 0.86 -3.37 2.59
C GLU A 131 1.39 -3.40 4.04
N THR A 132 2.43 -4.21 4.27
CA THR A 132 3.06 -4.30 5.60
C THR A 132 3.69 -2.97 6.04
N ALA A 133 4.37 -2.26 5.13
CA ALA A 133 5.04 -1.00 5.45
C ALA A 133 4.05 0.12 5.83
N VAL A 134 2.93 0.24 5.12
CA VAL A 134 1.90 1.24 5.41
C VAL A 134 1.19 0.93 6.72
N HIS A 135 0.83 -0.33 6.97
CA HIS A 135 0.22 -0.71 8.24
C HIS A 135 1.22 -0.67 9.42
N ARG A 136 2.52 -0.78 9.16
CA ARG A 136 3.54 -0.44 10.15
C ARG A 136 3.50 1.06 10.50
N ALA A 137 3.26 1.95 9.52
CA ALA A 137 3.07 3.37 9.82
C ALA A 137 1.81 3.60 10.67
N ASP A 138 0.71 2.91 10.38
CA ASP A 138 -0.51 2.96 11.17
C ASP A 138 -0.28 2.51 12.61
N ALA A 139 0.46 1.41 12.81
CA ALA A 139 0.83 0.92 14.14
C ALA A 139 1.75 1.90 14.89
N ALA A 140 2.74 2.47 14.21
CA ALA A 140 3.64 3.48 14.79
C ALA A 140 2.85 4.72 15.24
N LEU A 141 1.91 5.20 14.41
CA LEU A 141 1.05 6.34 14.74
C LEU A 141 0.17 6.03 15.97
N ALA A 142 -0.45 4.86 16.03
CA ALA A 142 -1.27 4.44 17.17
C ALA A 142 -0.45 4.28 18.46
N ALA A 143 0.76 3.74 18.36
CA ALA A 143 1.70 3.59 19.45
C ALA A 143 2.47 4.88 19.82
N ARG A 144 2.27 5.98 19.06
CA ARG A 144 3.02 7.25 19.18
C ARG A 144 4.53 7.05 19.04
N ALA A 145 4.94 6.12 18.18
CA ALA A 145 6.33 5.85 17.84
C ALA A 145 6.71 6.60 16.55
N GLU A 146 8.00 6.80 16.36
CA GLU A 146 8.53 7.36 15.13
C GLU A 146 8.44 6.33 14.00
N PHE A 147 7.98 6.77 12.82
CA PHE A 147 7.99 5.98 11.60
C PHE A 147 9.05 6.51 10.64
N ALA A 148 9.85 5.63 10.10
CA ALA A 148 10.80 5.91 9.05
C ALA A 148 10.81 4.75 8.03
N LEU A 149 10.89 5.08 6.75
CA LEU A 149 11.00 4.13 5.66
C LEU A 149 12.21 4.48 4.80
N GLU A 150 12.97 3.49 4.38
CA GLU A 150 14.11 3.71 3.50
C GLU A 150 13.64 4.38 2.20
N ARG A 151 14.43 5.34 1.72
CA ARG A 151 14.05 6.20 0.58
C ARG A 151 13.73 5.39 -0.68
N ASP A 152 14.50 4.35 -0.98
CA ASP A 152 14.29 3.49 -2.15
C ASP A 152 12.97 2.71 -2.07
N LEU A 153 12.60 2.24 -0.87
CA LEU A 153 11.29 1.63 -0.61
C LEU A 153 10.15 2.65 -0.75
N ALA A 154 10.33 3.85 -0.22
CA ALA A 154 9.31 4.89 -0.32
C ALA A 154 9.05 5.30 -1.78
N VAL A 155 10.11 5.45 -2.57
CA VAL A 155 10.04 5.76 -4.02
C VAL A 155 9.30 4.66 -4.77
N ASP A 156 9.68 3.40 -4.58
CA ASP A 156 9.04 2.29 -5.28
C ASP A 156 7.57 2.08 -4.84
N ALA A 157 7.24 2.39 -3.57
CA ALA A 157 5.85 2.37 -3.09
C ALA A 157 5.00 3.51 -3.71
N VAL A 158 5.58 4.69 -3.90
CA VAL A 158 4.94 5.79 -4.64
C VAL A 158 4.67 5.36 -6.09
N GLU A 159 5.63 4.72 -6.74
CA GLU A 159 5.47 4.21 -8.11
C GLU A 159 4.42 3.08 -8.19
N GLU A 160 4.33 2.19 -7.20
CA GLU A 160 3.24 1.19 -7.12
C GLU A 160 1.87 1.88 -7.06
N TRP A 161 1.71 2.91 -6.24
CA TRP A 161 0.46 3.66 -6.19
C TRP A 161 0.11 4.34 -7.52
N LEU A 162 1.12 4.95 -8.17
CA LEU A 162 0.93 5.57 -9.49
C LEU A 162 0.51 4.53 -10.54
N GLU A 163 1.04 3.32 -10.50
CA GLU A 163 0.60 2.21 -11.36
C GLU A 163 -0.87 1.87 -11.12
N TYR A 164 -1.31 1.75 -9.86
CA TYR A 164 -2.71 1.47 -9.51
C TYR A 164 -3.65 2.61 -9.91
N SER A 165 -3.18 3.86 -9.90
CA SER A 165 -3.97 5.00 -10.35
C SER A 165 -4.33 4.95 -11.84
N THR A 166 -3.71 4.04 -12.62
CA THR A 166 -4.02 3.82 -14.03
C THR A 166 -5.04 2.70 -14.28
N PHE A 167 -5.48 2.00 -13.23
CA PHE A 167 -6.48 0.94 -13.37
C PHE A 167 -7.88 1.51 -13.66
N PRO A 168 -8.73 0.78 -14.40
CA PRO A 168 -10.06 1.25 -14.78
C PRO A 168 -10.89 1.76 -13.60
N GLU A 169 -10.83 1.07 -12.46
CA GLU A 169 -11.54 1.42 -11.24
C GLU A 169 -11.20 2.83 -10.73
N ALA A 170 -9.99 3.31 -11.00
CA ALA A 170 -9.55 4.65 -10.62
C ALA A 170 -10.16 5.76 -11.48
N PHE A 171 -10.50 5.51 -12.75
CA PHE A 171 -10.88 6.58 -13.67
C PHE A 171 -12.20 6.37 -14.41
N GLU A 172 -12.74 5.15 -14.49
CA GLU A 172 -14.04 4.93 -15.12
C GLU A 172 -15.14 5.73 -14.41
N PRO A 173 -16.15 6.24 -15.16
CA PRO A 173 -17.21 7.05 -14.58
C PRO A 173 -17.94 6.33 -13.44
N ARG A 174 -18.11 7.03 -12.33
CA ARG A 174 -18.87 6.59 -11.16
C ARG A 174 -20.01 7.57 -10.86
N PRO A 175 -21.23 7.10 -10.57
CA PRO A 175 -22.38 7.98 -10.33
C PRO A 175 -22.24 8.87 -9.09
N ASP A 176 -21.43 8.46 -8.14
CA ASP A 176 -21.23 9.07 -6.83
C ASP A 176 -20.04 10.04 -6.76
N LEU A 177 -19.18 10.05 -7.78
CA LEU A 177 -17.98 10.88 -7.82
C LEU A 177 -17.85 11.66 -9.13
N PRO A 178 -17.22 12.85 -9.11
CA PRO A 178 -16.87 13.56 -10.34
C PRO A 178 -15.93 12.73 -11.23
N ASP A 179 -15.99 12.99 -12.54
CA ASP A 179 -15.03 12.42 -13.49
C ASP A 179 -13.61 12.85 -13.15
N LEU A 180 -12.69 11.89 -13.12
CA LEU A 180 -11.29 12.17 -12.88
C LEU A 180 -10.61 12.77 -14.10
N LEU A 181 -10.90 12.24 -15.29
CA LEU A 181 -10.30 12.68 -16.54
C LEU A 181 -10.94 13.99 -17.02
N GLY A 182 -10.15 14.84 -17.66
CA GLY A 182 -10.65 16.09 -18.22
C GLY A 182 -9.54 16.97 -18.79
N PRO A 183 -9.91 18.00 -19.60
CA PRO A 183 -8.94 18.92 -20.18
C PRO A 183 -8.16 19.65 -19.06
N ASP A 184 -6.89 19.91 -19.34
CA ASP A 184 -5.97 20.67 -18.46
C ASP A 184 -5.78 20.07 -17.06
N ARG A 185 -6.01 18.76 -16.89
CA ARG A 185 -5.83 18.06 -15.62
C ARG A 185 -4.52 17.31 -15.59
N THR A 186 -3.55 17.85 -14.88
CA THR A 186 -2.24 17.25 -14.66
C THR A 186 -1.85 17.39 -13.19
N LEU A 187 -1.19 16.36 -12.65
CA LEU A 187 -0.69 16.36 -11.27
C LEU A 187 0.82 16.17 -11.27
N HIS A 188 1.50 16.91 -10.42
CA HIS A 188 2.92 16.79 -10.19
C HIS A 188 3.20 16.37 -8.74
N PHE A 189 3.97 15.32 -8.57
CA PHE A 189 4.43 14.83 -7.29
C PHE A 189 5.94 15.00 -7.22
N ASP A 190 6.42 15.88 -6.33
CA ASP A 190 7.83 16.26 -6.17
C ASP A 190 8.36 15.70 -4.85
N ALA A 191 9.12 14.58 -4.92
CA ALA A 191 9.83 14.06 -3.77
C ALA A 191 11.14 14.80 -3.57
N THR A 192 11.20 15.67 -2.55
CA THR A 192 12.33 16.56 -2.28
C THR A 192 13.65 15.85 -2.01
N ASP A 193 13.64 14.58 -1.69
CA ASP A 193 14.78 13.73 -1.39
C ASP A 193 15.03 12.61 -2.43
N ALA A 194 14.20 12.55 -3.51
CA ALA A 194 14.28 11.46 -4.47
C ALA A 194 14.12 11.93 -5.93
N GLY A 195 12.91 11.85 -6.46
CA GLY A 195 12.57 12.16 -7.84
C GLY A 195 11.20 12.83 -7.92
N GLU A 196 10.70 12.96 -9.12
CA GLU A 196 9.42 13.61 -9.37
C GLU A 196 8.63 12.85 -10.43
N TRP A 197 7.32 12.93 -10.37
CA TRP A 197 6.40 12.24 -11.26
C TRP A 197 5.30 13.19 -11.72
N LEU A 198 4.97 13.07 -13.00
CA LEU A 198 3.81 13.74 -13.60
C LEU A 198 2.72 12.70 -13.89
N VAL A 199 1.49 13.00 -13.51
CA VAL A 199 0.29 12.25 -13.89
C VAL A 199 -0.54 13.09 -14.84
N ASP A 200 -0.74 12.59 -16.03
CA ASP A 200 -1.57 13.20 -17.07
C ASP A 200 -2.96 12.55 -17.07
N LEU A 201 -3.98 13.36 -16.80
CA LEU A 201 -5.38 12.97 -16.74
C LEU A 201 -6.17 13.54 -17.93
N THR A 202 -5.50 14.09 -18.96
CA THR A 202 -6.16 14.72 -20.12
C THR A 202 -6.58 13.74 -21.19
N GLY A 203 -6.06 12.51 -21.16
CA GLY A 203 -6.30 11.46 -22.13
C GLY A 203 -7.56 10.62 -21.87
N ARG A 204 -7.59 9.41 -22.42
CA ARG A 204 -8.66 8.42 -22.21
C ARG A 204 -8.48 7.58 -20.96
N HIS A 205 -7.29 7.57 -20.42
CA HIS A 205 -6.88 6.90 -19.17
C HIS A 205 -5.73 7.70 -18.56
N PRO A 206 -5.51 7.59 -17.26
CA PRO A 206 -4.37 8.22 -16.61
C PRO A 206 -3.05 7.66 -17.17
N VAL A 207 -2.07 8.52 -17.34
CA VAL A 207 -0.69 8.13 -17.70
C VAL A 207 0.25 8.83 -16.73
N TRP A 208 1.21 8.10 -16.19
CA TRP A 208 2.25 8.71 -15.36
C TRP A 208 3.64 8.49 -15.97
N ARG A 209 4.55 9.39 -15.64
CA ARG A 209 5.96 9.32 -16.03
C ARG A 209 6.85 9.99 -14.99
N ALA A 210 8.10 9.58 -14.90
CA ALA A 210 9.11 10.33 -14.17
C ALA A 210 9.41 11.68 -14.84
N GLY A 211 9.74 12.68 -14.02
CA GLY A 211 10.08 14.03 -14.42
C GLY A 211 8.97 15.04 -14.18
N ALA A 212 9.34 16.34 -14.30
CA ALA A 212 8.44 17.48 -14.14
C ALA A 212 7.90 18.00 -15.45
N ASP A 213 6.76 18.65 -15.36
CA ASP A 213 6.21 19.56 -16.33
C ASP A 213 5.24 20.52 -15.62
N HIS A 214 4.69 21.50 -16.36
CA HIS A 214 3.64 22.34 -15.82
C HIS A 214 2.44 21.47 -15.43
N ALA A 215 1.99 21.60 -14.20
CA ALA A 215 0.87 20.83 -13.67
C ALA A 215 -0.21 21.74 -13.06
N THR A 216 -1.46 21.27 -13.15
CA THR A 216 -2.64 21.96 -12.58
C THR A 216 -2.57 21.95 -11.06
N ALA A 217 -2.01 20.89 -10.48
CA ALA A 217 -1.81 20.77 -9.05
C ALA A 217 -0.51 20.02 -8.73
N THR A 218 0.10 20.35 -7.61
CA THR A 218 1.35 19.77 -7.14
C THR A 218 1.24 19.38 -5.66
N ALA A 219 1.77 18.21 -5.31
CA ALA A 219 2.09 17.86 -3.93
C ALA A 219 3.60 17.62 -3.81
N ARG A 220 4.24 18.26 -2.83
CA ARG A 220 5.69 18.30 -2.65
C ARG A 220 6.09 17.98 -1.23
N GLY A 221 7.07 17.12 -1.03
CA GLY A 221 7.63 16.74 0.26
C GLY A 221 8.57 15.53 0.14
N PRO A 222 9.09 14.98 1.24
CA PRO A 222 9.87 13.74 1.20
C PRO A 222 9.06 12.57 0.60
N ALA A 223 9.74 11.61 -0.05
CA ALA A 223 9.10 10.46 -0.69
C ALA A 223 8.23 9.65 0.28
N MET A 224 8.69 9.46 1.52
CA MET A 224 7.92 8.78 2.57
C MET A 224 6.63 9.55 2.91
N ASP A 225 6.69 10.87 3.00
CA ASP A 225 5.50 11.70 3.28
C ASP A 225 4.53 11.72 2.09
N LEU A 226 5.04 11.68 0.84
CA LEU A 226 4.19 11.50 -0.35
C LEU A 226 3.46 10.16 -0.31
N LEU A 227 4.14 9.08 0.06
CA LEU A 227 3.50 7.79 0.27
C LEU A 227 2.39 7.86 1.31
N LEU A 228 2.65 8.41 2.48
CA LEU A 228 1.66 8.57 3.55
C LEU A 228 0.48 9.46 3.09
N TYR A 229 0.76 10.52 2.35
CA TYR A 229 -0.25 11.40 1.77
C TYR A 229 -1.16 10.66 0.79
N PHE A 230 -0.61 9.80 -0.08
CA PHE A 230 -1.39 8.97 -1.00
C PHE A 230 -2.36 8.05 -0.25
N TYR A 231 -1.89 7.43 0.81
CA TYR A 231 -2.71 6.60 1.69
C TYR A 231 -3.59 7.39 2.67
N ARG A 232 -3.68 8.72 2.54
CA ARG A 232 -4.45 9.62 3.45
C ARG A 232 -4.04 9.52 4.91
N ARG A 233 -2.78 9.19 5.19
CA ARG A 233 -2.20 9.25 6.53
C ARG A 233 -1.65 10.65 6.80
N PRO A 234 -1.47 11.05 8.08
CA PRO A 234 -0.85 12.32 8.43
C PRO A 234 0.54 12.46 7.78
N ALA A 235 0.69 13.48 6.95
CA ALA A 235 1.92 13.79 6.21
C ALA A 235 2.20 15.30 6.31
N PRO A 236 2.60 15.80 7.50
CA PRO A 236 2.71 17.24 7.76
C PRO A 236 3.81 17.95 6.96
N ALA A 237 4.74 17.20 6.36
CA ALA A 237 5.78 17.76 5.50
C ALA A 237 5.31 17.97 4.04
N ILE A 238 4.08 17.58 3.68
CA ILE A 238 3.56 17.78 2.33
C ILE A 238 3.03 19.21 2.16
N GLU A 239 3.57 19.88 1.17
CA GLU A 239 3.06 21.17 0.66
C GLU A 239 2.26 20.92 -0.62
N THR A 240 1.08 21.53 -0.73
CA THR A 240 0.24 21.43 -1.93
C THR A 240 0.08 22.79 -2.60
N HIS A 241 0.08 22.81 -3.92
CA HIS A 241 -0.11 24.02 -4.74
C HIS A 241 -1.08 23.75 -5.89
N GLY A 242 -1.75 24.79 -6.38
CA GLY A 242 -2.68 24.71 -7.50
C GLY A 242 -4.06 24.18 -7.08
N ASP A 243 -4.65 23.30 -7.89
CA ASP A 243 -6.00 22.77 -7.68
C ASP A 243 -6.03 21.67 -6.61
N ALA A 244 -6.27 22.06 -5.37
CA ALA A 244 -6.38 21.11 -4.24
C ALA A 244 -7.58 20.15 -4.39
N ALA A 245 -8.66 20.56 -5.07
CA ALA A 245 -9.81 19.69 -5.28
C ALA A 245 -9.49 18.58 -6.28
N LEU A 246 -8.65 18.84 -7.28
CA LEU A 246 -8.16 17.82 -8.20
C LEU A 246 -7.24 16.80 -7.50
N LEU A 247 -6.35 17.26 -6.60
CA LEU A 247 -5.54 16.35 -5.78
C LEU A 247 -6.42 15.45 -4.93
N ASP A 248 -7.41 16.01 -4.24
CA ASP A 248 -8.32 15.24 -3.38
C ASP A 248 -9.17 14.25 -4.19
N LEU A 249 -9.67 14.66 -5.34
CA LEU A 249 -10.40 13.78 -6.25
C LEU A 249 -9.52 12.61 -6.73
N TRP A 250 -8.28 12.89 -7.14
CA TRP A 250 -7.35 11.85 -7.57
C TRP A 250 -7.04 10.87 -6.43
N LEU A 251 -6.75 11.36 -5.23
CA LEU A 251 -6.52 10.50 -4.06
C LEU A 251 -7.73 9.61 -3.74
N THR A 252 -8.95 10.16 -3.87
CA THR A 252 -10.19 9.40 -3.66
C THR A 252 -10.35 8.32 -4.73
N ARG A 253 -10.11 8.66 -5.98
CA ARG A 253 -10.29 7.76 -7.10
C ARG A 253 -9.21 6.68 -7.17
N ALA A 254 -7.93 7.07 -7.02
CA ALA A 254 -6.80 6.15 -7.01
C ALA A 254 -6.79 5.22 -5.78
N GLY A 255 -7.44 5.62 -4.69
CA GLY A 255 -7.58 4.83 -3.47
C GLY A 255 -8.75 3.83 -3.47
N PHE A 256 -9.34 3.50 -4.63
CA PHE A 256 -10.51 2.61 -4.75
C PHE A 256 -10.35 1.26 -4.01
N TRP A 257 -9.14 0.78 -3.90
CA TRP A 257 -8.80 -0.50 -3.27
C TRP A 257 -8.55 -0.40 -1.74
N LEU A 258 -8.68 0.80 -1.17
CA LEU A 258 -8.65 1.02 0.29
C LEU A 258 -10.05 0.93 0.92
N GLU A 259 -11.10 0.86 0.10
CA GLU A 259 -12.51 0.85 0.51
C GLU A 259 -13.03 -0.60 0.71
N VAL A 260 -12.26 -1.47 1.34
CA VAL A 260 -12.65 -2.86 1.58
C VAL A 260 -13.16 -3.04 3.01
#